data_3de0d6f7a3d34918f9f58337f868e15d
#
_entry.id   3de0d6f7a3d34918f9f58337f868e15d
#
_cell.length_a   1.000
_cell.length_b   1.000
_cell.length_c   1.000
_cell.angle_alpha   90.00
_cell.angle_beta   90.00
_cell.angle_gamma   90.00
#
_symmetry.space_group_name_H-M   'P 1'
#
loop_
_entity.id
_entity.type
_entity.pdbx_description
1 polymer ?
#
loop_
_entity_poly.entity_id
_entity_poly.type
_entity_poly.pdbx_seq_one_letter_code
_entity_poly.pdbx_strand_id
1 'polypeptide(L)'
;KEVSGQLGQRNHLGHYLMWGVLATAYLWSTRKMPGWLGFLLVFLMTAVLGLVNSRTILGYVAGVALILPVWRWRAGRDSARLVRIFFLTVALVAVFQFAMGSILELLGNGQYETAVERAGNSGFEGSMRQIEWRKAWTAFLSAPWFGHGWNSFAQQTFWINAEQQYFPNNILGVLFTHSHNIVLQLLSEVGLVGTVLVALTMLAGLWRMLVRPYHPASLLLLSMVAVSMCHSMLEYPLWYIYFLTPFVLMFALAPARYEDVSDDLAWMRGRNWASGLATLLIIGGLLHMGWTYTDLVDYSRIPKNESTEMAGRKINGLRHISETSPMLAYYADLSLTRRAEPTDMQVKPWAEKAAIDSLSYRPYSNAYQVALYLYRQGKKEEGAKWMQAMQYYYPYMMSFYAGKLRSHPVFQPLLPKLLADCKDFVNAPKHEKAKSCDVVQ
;
A
#
# COMPACT_ATOMS: atom_id res chain seq x y z
N LYS A 1 17.20 -16.33 6.27
CA LYS A 1 16.91 -15.35 5.19
C LYS A 1 15.46 -15.54 4.76
N GLU A 2 14.70 -14.45 4.65
CA GLU A 2 13.31 -14.51 4.16
C GLU A 2 13.27 -14.79 2.66
N VAL A 3 12.33 -15.66 2.24
CA VAL A 3 12.10 -15.96 0.82
C VAL A 3 11.09 -14.95 0.29
N SER A 4 11.57 -13.94 -0.43
CA SER A 4 10.74 -12.87 -0.99
C SER A 4 10.78 -12.80 -2.53
N GLY A 5 11.70 -13.53 -3.16
CA GLY A 5 11.91 -13.49 -4.60
C GLY A 5 12.25 -12.07 -5.08
N GLN A 6 12.00 -11.81 -6.35
CA GLN A 6 12.19 -10.48 -6.97
C GLN A 6 11.09 -9.47 -6.61
N LEU A 7 10.01 -9.92 -5.95
CA LEU A 7 8.92 -9.03 -5.50
C LEU A 7 9.26 -8.24 -4.23
N GLY A 8 10.42 -8.52 -3.62
CA GLY A 8 10.94 -7.79 -2.46
C GLY A 8 10.15 -8.00 -1.15
N GLN A 9 9.00 -8.66 -1.20
CA GLN A 9 8.13 -8.91 -0.04
C GLN A 9 7.55 -10.33 -0.10
N ARG A 10 7.67 -11.07 1.02
CA ARG A 10 7.19 -12.47 1.12
C ARG A 10 5.68 -12.61 0.88
N ASN A 11 4.86 -11.66 1.37
CA ASN A 11 3.41 -11.73 1.20
C ASN A 11 3.01 -11.58 -0.28
N HIS A 12 3.74 -10.75 -1.04
CA HIS A 12 3.54 -10.59 -2.48
C HIS A 12 3.90 -11.87 -3.23
N LEU A 13 5.03 -12.48 -2.90
CA LEU A 13 5.43 -13.76 -3.49
C LEU A 13 4.39 -14.85 -3.20
N GLY A 14 3.92 -14.95 -1.94
CA GLY A 14 2.88 -15.89 -1.54
C GLY A 14 1.58 -15.71 -2.33
N HIS A 15 1.18 -14.48 -2.57
CA HIS A 15 -0.01 -14.16 -3.36
C HIS A 15 0.12 -14.63 -4.82
N TYR A 16 1.21 -14.26 -5.50
CA TYR A 16 1.46 -14.68 -6.88
C TYR A 16 1.57 -16.20 -7.02
N LEU A 17 2.29 -16.85 -6.11
CA LEU A 17 2.40 -18.31 -6.10
C LEU A 17 1.04 -18.97 -5.89
N MET A 18 0.19 -18.43 -5.01
CA MET A 18 -1.14 -18.97 -4.79
C MET A 18 -2.02 -18.83 -6.05
N TRP A 19 -1.96 -17.69 -6.76
CA TRP A 19 -2.62 -17.57 -8.07
C TRP A 19 -2.09 -18.59 -9.08
N GLY A 20 -0.77 -18.79 -9.15
CA GLY A 20 -0.13 -19.76 -10.03
C GLY A 20 -0.54 -21.19 -9.72
N VAL A 21 -0.59 -21.56 -8.45
CA VAL A 21 -1.04 -22.89 -7.99
C VAL A 21 -2.51 -23.14 -8.40
N LEU A 22 -3.40 -22.16 -8.17
CA LEU A 22 -4.82 -22.26 -8.54
C LEU A 22 -5.00 -22.35 -10.05
N ALA A 23 -4.25 -21.58 -10.84
CA ALA A 23 -4.27 -21.65 -12.29
C ALA A 23 -3.79 -23.03 -12.80
N THR A 24 -2.74 -23.57 -12.20
CA THR A 24 -2.24 -24.93 -12.51
C THR A 24 -3.27 -26.00 -12.15
N ALA A 25 -3.92 -25.90 -11.00
CA ALA A 25 -5.00 -26.78 -10.58
C ALA A 25 -6.20 -26.74 -11.56
N TYR A 26 -6.54 -25.54 -12.06
CA TYR A 26 -7.56 -25.38 -13.10
C TYR A 26 -7.19 -26.08 -14.41
N LEU A 27 -5.98 -25.86 -14.94
CA LEU A 27 -5.51 -26.50 -16.16
C LEU A 27 -5.47 -28.02 -16.04
N TRP A 28 -5.02 -28.52 -14.91
CA TRP A 28 -5.02 -29.96 -14.59
C TRP A 28 -6.45 -30.52 -14.51
N SER A 29 -7.34 -29.85 -13.80
CA SER A 29 -8.73 -30.30 -13.61
C SER A 29 -9.53 -30.33 -14.91
N THR A 30 -9.28 -29.38 -15.81
CA THR A 30 -9.93 -29.26 -17.12
C THR A 30 -9.27 -30.10 -18.24
N ARG A 31 -8.28 -30.92 -17.89
CA ARG A 31 -7.51 -31.78 -18.84
C ARG A 31 -6.74 -31.00 -19.92
N LYS A 32 -6.44 -29.72 -19.68
CA LYS A 32 -5.59 -28.90 -20.56
C LYS A 32 -4.10 -29.14 -20.31
N MET A 33 -3.79 -30.02 -19.35
CA MET A 33 -2.43 -30.39 -18.92
C MET A 33 -2.40 -31.89 -18.56
N PRO A 34 -1.32 -32.63 -18.89
CA PRO A 34 -1.12 -34.01 -18.43
C PRO A 34 -1.20 -34.12 -16.90
N GLY A 35 -1.86 -35.17 -16.40
CA GLY A 35 -2.12 -35.34 -14.96
C GLY A 35 -0.88 -35.35 -14.11
N TRP A 36 0.18 -36.04 -14.54
CA TRP A 36 1.46 -36.10 -13.85
C TRP A 36 2.15 -34.73 -13.76
N LEU A 37 2.10 -33.93 -14.84
CA LEU A 37 2.70 -32.61 -14.89
C LEU A 37 1.92 -31.64 -13.99
N GLY A 38 0.58 -31.71 -14.02
CA GLY A 38 -0.27 -30.90 -13.15
C GLY A 38 -0.01 -31.17 -11.68
N PHE A 39 0.10 -32.45 -11.28
CA PHE A 39 0.45 -32.84 -9.93
C PHE A 39 1.86 -32.35 -9.52
N LEU A 40 2.85 -32.59 -10.37
CA LEU A 40 4.24 -32.19 -10.11
C LEU A 40 4.35 -30.66 -9.88
N LEU A 41 3.75 -29.86 -10.76
CA LEU A 41 3.79 -28.40 -10.64
C LEU A 41 3.04 -27.91 -9.40
N VAL A 42 1.85 -28.43 -9.11
CA VAL A 42 1.12 -28.10 -7.87
C VAL A 42 1.97 -28.46 -6.66
N PHE A 43 2.56 -29.65 -6.62
CA PHE A 43 3.40 -30.10 -5.51
C PHE A 43 4.61 -29.19 -5.30
N LEU A 44 5.37 -28.89 -6.35
CA LEU A 44 6.55 -28.02 -6.26
C LEU A 44 6.19 -26.60 -5.83
N MET A 45 5.14 -26.02 -6.42
CA MET A 45 4.71 -24.66 -6.07
C MET A 45 4.17 -24.58 -4.64
N THR A 46 3.46 -25.61 -4.16
CA THR A 46 2.97 -25.65 -2.78
C THR A 46 4.11 -25.84 -1.77
N ALA A 47 5.15 -26.60 -2.14
CA ALA A 47 6.38 -26.71 -1.34
C ALA A 47 7.10 -25.36 -1.22
N VAL A 48 7.21 -24.60 -2.34
CA VAL A 48 7.77 -23.22 -2.31
C VAL A 48 6.89 -22.29 -1.47
N LEU A 49 5.56 -22.41 -1.53
CA LEU A 49 4.65 -21.66 -0.64
C LEU A 49 4.93 -21.95 0.84
N GLY A 50 5.25 -23.21 1.19
CA GLY A 50 5.68 -23.59 2.55
C GLY A 50 6.94 -22.82 3.01
N LEU A 51 7.89 -22.58 2.09
CA LEU A 51 9.11 -21.81 2.38
C LEU A 51 8.86 -20.31 2.53
N VAL A 52 7.80 -19.77 1.95
CA VAL A 52 7.47 -18.33 2.04
C VAL A 52 7.15 -17.92 3.49
N ASN A 53 6.66 -18.83 4.31
CA ASN A 53 6.40 -18.61 5.74
C ASN A 53 5.59 -17.32 6.03
N SER A 54 4.45 -17.19 5.38
CA SER A 54 3.56 -16.05 5.56
C SER A 54 2.22 -16.44 6.18
N ARG A 55 1.85 -15.82 7.29
CA ARG A 55 0.54 -16.01 7.94
C ARG A 55 -0.64 -15.72 7.01
N THR A 56 -0.46 -14.85 6.03
CA THR A 56 -1.48 -14.48 5.06
C THR A 56 -1.90 -15.67 4.19
N ILE A 57 -0.99 -16.63 3.96
CA ILE A 57 -1.28 -17.86 3.18
C ILE A 57 -2.33 -18.71 3.89
N LEU A 58 -2.37 -18.75 5.22
CA LEU A 58 -3.42 -19.44 5.95
C LEU A 58 -4.80 -18.83 5.68
N GLY A 59 -4.86 -17.51 5.54
CA GLY A 59 -6.07 -16.79 5.10
C GLY A 59 -6.49 -17.20 3.67
N TYR A 60 -5.55 -17.37 2.75
CA TYR A 60 -5.84 -17.84 1.39
C TYR A 60 -6.43 -19.25 1.38
N VAL A 61 -5.82 -20.15 2.16
CA VAL A 61 -6.31 -21.51 2.34
C VAL A 61 -7.75 -21.50 2.86
N ALA A 62 -8.02 -20.73 3.91
CA ALA A 62 -9.36 -20.62 4.48
C ALA A 62 -10.36 -20.03 3.49
N GLY A 63 -10.02 -18.93 2.81
CA GLY A 63 -10.89 -18.26 1.85
C GLY A 63 -11.29 -19.17 0.68
N VAL A 64 -10.32 -19.89 0.10
CA VAL A 64 -10.61 -20.85 -1.00
C VAL A 64 -11.37 -22.05 -0.47
N ALA A 65 -11.01 -22.61 0.70
CA ALA A 65 -11.68 -23.75 1.29
C ALA A 65 -13.17 -23.51 1.55
N LEU A 66 -13.57 -22.28 1.93
CA LEU A 66 -14.97 -21.91 2.13
C LEU A 66 -15.80 -21.88 0.83
N ILE A 67 -15.15 -21.56 -0.30
CA ILE A 67 -15.82 -21.52 -1.61
C ILE A 67 -16.12 -22.93 -2.12
N LEU A 68 -15.23 -23.91 -1.92
CA LEU A 68 -15.31 -25.25 -2.52
C LEU A 68 -16.60 -26.01 -2.19
N PRO A 69 -17.07 -26.11 -0.92
CA PRO A 69 -18.31 -26.82 -0.62
C PRO A 69 -19.54 -26.12 -1.20
N VAL A 70 -19.58 -24.78 -1.17
CA VAL A 70 -20.66 -24.00 -1.79
C VAL A 70 -20.69 -24.23 -3.29
N TRP A 71 -19.53 -24.20 -3.94
CA TRP A 71 -19.42 -24.48 -5.37
C TRP A 71 -19.85 -25.90 -5.69
N ARG A 72 -19.41 -26.89 -4.93
CA ARG A 72 -19.77 -28.30 -5.10
C ARG A 72 -21.27 -28.56 -4.98
N TRP A 73 -21.88 -27.91 -3.99
CA TRP A 73 -23.33 -28.00 -3.77
C TRP A 73 -24.11 -27.42 -4.95
N ARG A 74 -23.73 -26.26 -5.44
CA ARG A 74 -24.45 -25.56 -6.50
C ARG A 74 -24.18 -26.11 -7.91
N ALA A 75 -22.92 -26.44 -8.21
CA ALA A 75 -22.53 -26.91 -9.56
C ALA A 75 -22.75 -28.42 -9.80
N GLY A 76 -23.17 -29.16 -8.80
CA GLY A 76 -23.55 -30.55 -8.93
C GLY A 76 -22.38 -31.50 -9.25
N ARG A 77 -22.70 -32.71 -9.76
CA ARG A 77 -21.72 -33.79 -9.95
C ARG A 77 -20.65 -33.50 -11.00
N ASP A 78 -20.95 -32.70 -12.01
CA ASP A 78 -20.01 -32.35 -13.09
C ASP A 78 -18.80 -31.57 -12.63
N SER A 79 -18.91 -30.86 -11.48
CA SER A 79 -17.82 -30.15 -10.86
C SER A 79 -16.88 -31.00 -9.99
N ALA A 80 -17.20 -32.30 -9.78
CA ALA A 80 -16.52 -33.12 -8.78
C ALA A 80 -15.01 -33.23 -8.98
N ARG A 81 -14.54 -33.35 -10.23
CA ARG A 81 -13.12 -33.42 -10.56
C ARG A 81 -12.43 -32.08 -10.24
N LEU A 82 -13.02 -30.96 -10.65
CA LEU A 82 -12.50 -29.62 -10.44
C LEU A 82 -12.36 -29.34 -8.93
N VAL A 83 -13.42 -29.56 -8.17
CA VAL A 83 -13.46 -29.32 -6.72
C VAL A 83 -12.47 -30.24 -5.99
N ARG A 84 -12.35 -31.53 -6.39
CA ARG A 84 -11.37 -32.45 -5.77
C ARG A 84 -9.93 -31.99 -5.98
N ILE A 85 -9.59 -31.54 -7.19
CA ILE A 85 -8.22 -31.07 -7.47
C ILE A 85 -7.93 -29.76 -6.73
N PHE A 86 -8.87 -28.81 -6.69
CA PHE A 86 -8.73 -27.59 -5.89
C PHE A 86 -8.61 -27.89 -4.40
N PHE A 87 -9.42 -28.83 -3.88
CA PHE A 87 -9.30 -29.26 -2.49
C PHE A 87 -7.93 -29.89 -2.19
N LEU A 88 -7.45 -30.80 -3.04
CA LEU A 88 -6.11 -31.37 -2.92
C LEU A 88 -5.04 -30.28 -2.93
N THR A 89 -5.15 -29.31 -3.81
CA THR A 89 -4.23 -28.18 -3.93
C THR A 89 -4.18 -27.37 -2.62
N VAL A 90 -5.34 -27.00 -2.11
CA VAL A 90 -5.47 -26.22 -0.86
C VAL A 90 -4.96 -27.04 0.34
N ALA A 91 -5.27 -28.35 0.38
CA ALA A 91 -4.77 -29.26 1.40
C ALA A 91 -3.22 -29.37 1.37
N LEU A 92 -2.61 -29.46 0.18
CA LEU A 92 -1.15 -29.48 0.05
C LEU A 92 -0.53 -28.16 0.51
N VAL A 93 -1.12 -27.01 0.17
CA VAL A 93 -0.68 -25.71 0.70
C VAL A 93 -0.70 -25.73 2.23
N ALA A 94 -1.81 -26.18 2.81
CA ALA A 94 -1.94 -26.27 4.27
C ALA A 94 -0.87 -27.20 4.86
N VAL A 95 -0.71 -28.42 4.32
CA VAL A 95 0.28 -29.38 4.79
C VAL A 95 1.68 -28.79 4.79
N PHE A 96 2.10 -28.13 3.70
CA PHE A 96 3.43 -27.52 3.65
C PHE A 96 3.58 -26.32 4.58
N GLN A 97 2.51 -25.56 4.88
CA GLN A 97 2.58 -24.48 5.86
C GLN A 97 2.84 -25.01 7.29
N PHE A 98 2.38 -26.21 7.61
CA PHE A 98 2.62 -26.84 8.91
C PHE A 98 3.90 -27.69 8.96
N ALA A 99 4.19 -28.43 7.89
CA ALA A 99 5.27 -29.44 7.88
C ALA A 99 6.64 -28.87 7.49
N MET A 100 6.71 -27.70 6.86
CA MET A 100 7.97 -27.19 6.30
C MET A 100 9.05 -26.97 7.36
N GLY A 101 8.69 -26.56 8.58
CA GLY A 101 9.63 -26.42 9.70
C GLY A 101 10.33 -27.74 9.99
N SER A 102 9.55 -28.81 10.25
CA SER A 102 10.07 -30.14 10.54
C SER A 102 10.87 -30.73 9.37
N ILE A 103 10.46 -30.48 8.13
CA ILE A 103 11.19 -30.91 6.94
C ILE A 103 12.57 -30.26 6.88
N LEU A 104 12.68 -28.98 7.15
CA LEU A 104 13.94 -28.23 7.13
C LEU A 104 14.87 -28.63 8.30
N GLU A 105 14.32 -28.90 9.47
CA GLU A 105 15.07 -29.43 10.60
C GLU A 105 15.68 -30.79 10.28
N LEU A 106 14.92 -31.70 9.68
CA LEU A 106 15.40 -33.00 9.22
C LEU A 106 16.51 -32.89 8.18
N LEU A 107 16.51 -31.84 7.38
CA LEU A 107 17.55 -31.57 6.38
C LEU A 107 18.78 -30.82 6.97
N GLY A 108 18.83 -30.59 8.27
CA GLY A 108 19.96 -29.95 8.96
C GLY A 108 20.06 -28.44 8.83
N ASN A 109 18.98 -27.76 8.43
CA ASN A 109 18.95 -26.30 8.22
C ASN A 109 18.60 -25.45 9.47
N GLY A 110 18.74 -25.99 10.69
CA GLY A 110 18.52 -25.27 11.94
C GLY A 110 17.04 -25.01 12.24
N GLN A 111 16.77 -24.24 13.31
CA GLN A 111 15.39 -23.89 13.70
C GLN A 111 14.74 -22.98 12.69
N TYR A 112 13.61 -23.40 12.14
CA TYR A 112 12.78 -22.65 11.22
C TYR A 112 11.41 -22.42 11.85
N GLU A 113 11.11 -21.18 12.21
CA GLU A 113 9.82 -20.81 12.78
C GLU A 113 8.73 -20.88 11.69
N THR A 114 7.73 -21.72 11.88
CA THR A 114 6.62 -21.88 10.93
C THR A 114 5.65 -20.68 10.94
N ALA A 115 4.83 -20.54 9.90
CA ALA A 115 3.80 -19.49 9.84
C ALA A 115 2.79 -19.61 11.00
N VAL A 116 2.55 -20.82 11.49
CA VAL A 116 1.63 -21.11 12.60
C VAL A 116 2.24 -20.70 13.94
N GLU A 117 3.50 -21.01 14.20
CA GLU A 117 4.21 -20.58 15.39
C GLU A 117 4.29 -19.05 15.46
N ARG A 118 4.59 -18.41 14.33
CA ARG A 118 4.55 -16.95 14.21
C ARG A 118 3.16 -16.36 14.43
N ALA A 119 2.08 -17.08 14.11
CA ALA A 119 0.72 -16.64 14.40
C ALA A 119 0.41 -16.67 15.91
N GLY A 120 0.97 -17.65 16.63
CA GLY A 120 0.91 -17.73 18.09
C GLY A 120 1.74 -16.66 18.80
N ASN A 121 2.91 -16.32 18.23
CA ASN A 121 3.85 -15.34 18.76
C ASN A 121 3.59 -13.91 18.25
N SER A 122 2.36 -13.55 17.90
CA SER A 122 2.00 -12.25 17.32
C SER A 122 2.15 -11.06 18.31
N GLY A 123 3.40 -10.76 18.70
CA GLY A 123 3.75 -9.65 19.58
C GLY A 123 3.55 -8.27 18.92
N PHE A 124 4.64 -7.55 18.75
CA PHE A 124 4.68 -6.15 18.30
C PHE A 124 3.97 -5.87 16.96
N GLU A 125 4.14 -6.72 15.93
CA GLU A 125 3.49 -6.50 14.61
C GLU A 125 1.97 -6.59 14.66
N GLY A 126 1.41 -7.46 15.50
CA GLY A 126 -0.04 -7.56 15.72
C GLY A 126 -0.59 -6.32 16.43
N SER A 127 0.12 -5.80 17.41
CA SER A 127 -0.24 -4.57 18.12
C SER A 127 -0.17 -3.34 17.21
N MET A 128 0.80 -3.27 16.30
CA MET A 128 0.92 -2.18 15.31
C MET A 128 -0.30 -2.10 14.39
N ARG A 129 -0.75 -3.24 13.83
CA ARG A 129 -1.96 -3.27 12.99
C ARG A 129 -3.21 -2.85 13.74
N GLN A 130 -3.38 -3.26 14.99
CA GLN A 130 -4.51 -2.86 15.82
C GLN A 130 -4.53 -1.34 16.04
N ILE A 131 -3.37 -0.73 16.21
CA ILE A 131 -3.25 0.73 16.34
C ILE A 131 -3.65 1.41 15.03
N GLU A 132 -3.16 0.92 13.86
CA GLU A 132 -3.54 1.49 12.56
C GLU A 132 -5.05 1.30 12.27
N TRP A 133 -5.65 0.19 12.66
CA TRP A 133 -7.08 -0.02 12.55
C TRP A 133 -7.87 0.95 13.45
N ARG A 134 -7.40 1.19 14.67
CA ARG A 134 -8.02 2.17 15.58
C ARG A 134 -7.93 3.59 15.00
N LYS A 135 -6.76 3.97 14.45
CA LYS A 135 -6.59 5.26 13.78
C LYS A 135 -7.53 5.40 12.57
N ALA A 136 -7.61 4.37 11.72
CA ALA A 136 -8.54 4.35 10.59
C ALA A 136 -9.99 4.52 11.01
N TRP A 137 -10.38 3.84 12.09
CA TRP A 137 -11.73 3.96 12.64
C TRP A 137 -12.00 5.36 13.21
N THR A 138 -11.04 5.94 13.92
CA THR A 138 -11.12 7.33 14.43
C THR A 138 -11.25 8.32 13.28
N ALA A 139 -10.45 8.18 12.22
CA ALA A 139 -10.56 8.99 11.02
C ALA A 139 -11.94 8.84 10.34
N PHE A 140 -12.45 7.60 10.22
CA PHE A 140 -13.81 7.37 9.71
C PHE A 140 -14.89 8.09 10.52
N LEU A 141 -14.84 8.01 11.85
CA LEU A 141 -15.84 8.65 12.71
C LEU A 141 -15.85 10.19 12.59
N SER A 142 -14.73 10.81 12.23
CA SER A 142 -14.65 12.26 12.03
C SER A 142 -15.25 12.74 10.70
N ALA A 143 -15.36 11.85 9.69
CA ALA A 143 -15.98 12.15 8.39
C ALA A 143 -16.72 10.91 7.82
N PRO A 144 -17.83 10.44 8.45
CA PRO A 144 -18.36 9.10 8.20
C PRO A 144 -18.99 8.92 6.82
N TRP A 145 -19.54 9.96 6.21
CA TRP A 145 -20.30 9.81 4.97
C TRP A 145 -19.43 9.76 3.72
N PHE A 146 -18.49 10.68 3.57
CA PHE A 146 -17.67 10.84 2.36
C PHE A 146 -16.16 10.69 2.61
N GLY A 147 -15.75 10.50 3.87
CA GLY A 147 -14.35 10.36 4.26
C GLY A 147 -13.55 11.66 4.08
N HIS A 148 -12.23 11.52 4.13
CA HIS A 148 -11.29 12.64 4.04
C HIS A 148 -10.68 12.86 2.65
N GLY A 149 -11.07 12.05 1.68
CA GLY A 149 -10.50 12.03 0.34
C GLY A 149 -9.56 10.85 0.10
N TRP A 150 -9.49 10.44 -1.17
CA TRP A 150 -8.62 9.34 -1.59
C TRP A 150 -7.15 9.62 -1.22
N ASN A 151 -6.47 8.62 -0.68
CA ASN A 151 -5.06 8.67 -0.30
C ASN A 151 -4.73 9.64 0.86
N SER A 152 -5.72 10.04 1.66
CA SER A 152 -5.54 10.98 2.78
C SER A 152 -5.19 10.29 4.11
N PHE A 153 -5.19 8.95 4.18
CA PHE A 153 -5.02 8.19 5.43
C PHE A 153 -3.80 8.64 6.24
N ALA A 154 -2.63 8.75 5.59
CA ALA A 154 -1.40 9.12 6.30
C ALA A 154 -1.48 10.53 6.90
N GLN A 155 -2.06 11.48 6.19
CA GLN A 155 -2.22 12.86 6.67
C GLN A 155 -3.19 12.92 7.86
N GLN A 156 -4.32 12.23 7.78
CA GLN A 156 -5.30 12.22 8.86
C GLN A 156 -4.76 11.51 10.11
N THR A 157 -4.11 10.38 9.93
CA THR A 157 -3.57 9.59 11.05
C THR A 157 -2.30 10.20 11.65
N PHE A 158 -1.63 11.13 10.96
CA PHE A 158 -0.51 11.88 11.48
C PHE A 158 -0.88 12.61 12.78
N TRP A 159 -1.93 13.42 12.75
CA TRP A 159 -2.38 14.18 13.92
C TRP A 159 -2.95 13.28 15.01
N ILE A 160 -3.79 12.31 14.64
CA ILE A 160 -4.37 11.35 15.60
C ILE A 160 -3.24 10.69 16.43
N ASN A 161 -2.16 10.27 15.77
CA ASN A 161 -1.07 9.61 16.49
C ASN A 161 -0.19 10.60 17.27
N ALA A 162 0.10 11.76 16.70
CA ALA A 162 0.88 12.79 17.38
C ALA A 162 0.20 13.31 18.67
N GLU A 163 -1.14 13.40 18.66
CA GLU A 163 -1.91 13.85 19.83
C GLU A 163 -2.12 12.75 20.87
N GLN A 164 -2.42 11.52 20.44
CA GLN A 164 -2.73 10.41 21.34
C GLN A 164 -1.51 9.58 21.76
N GLN A 165 -0.40 9.75 21.05
CA GLN A 165 0.88 9.08 21.33
C GLN A 165 0.71 7.57 21.56
N TYR A 166 0.04 6.87 20.64
CA TYR A 166 -0.16 5.41 20.72
C TYR A 166 1.14 4.61 20.83
N PHE A 167 2.24 5.18 20.28
CA PHE A 167 3.56 4.58 20.37
C PHE A 167 4.42 5.37 21.37
N PRO A 168 5.18 4.69 22.20
CA PRO A 168 6.24 5.35 22.96
C PRO A 168 7.23 6.04 22.00
N ASN A 169 7.73 7.22 22.35
CA ASN A 169 8.67 8.01 21.53
C ASN A 169 9.93 7.24 21.10
N ASN A 170 10.26 6.15 21.78
CA ASN A 170 11.40 5.29 21.52
C ASN A 170 11.14 4.18 20.48
N ILE A 171 9.92 4.03 20.02
CA ILE A 171 9.58 3.10 18.96
C ILE A 171 9.31 3.95 17.73
N LEU A 172 10.20 3.87 16.74
CA LEU A 172 10.10 4.49 15.43
C LEU A 172 8.74 5.12 15.16
N GLY A 173 8.70 6.43 15.09
CA GLY A 173 7.53 7.15 14.61
C GLY A 173 7.26 6.74 13.18
N VAL A 174 6.70 5.55 12.98
CA VAL A 174 6.37 5.06 11.64
C VAL A 174 5.02 5.63 11.27
N LEU A 175 5.04 6.55 10.33
CA LEU A 175 3.81 7.02 9.72
C LEU A 175 3.41 6.05 8.62
N PHE A 176 2.42 5.22 8.91
CA PHE A 176 1.86 4.30 7.92
C PHE A 176 1.02 5.06 6.90
N THR A 177 1.13 4.67 5.64
CA THR A 177 0.35 5.23 4.53
C THR A 177 -0.97 4.48 4.33
N HIS A 178 -1.11 3.30 4.94
CA HIS A 178 -2.28 2.44 4.81
C HIS A 178 -2.59 1.75 6.13
N SER A 179 -3.88 1.52 6.36
CA SER A 179 -4.39 0.84 7.57
C SER A 179 -4.10 -0.67 7.59
N HIS A 180 -3.60 -1.26 6.52
CA HIS A 180 -3.46 -2.72 6.33
C HIS A 180 -4.80 -3.47 6.44
N ASN A 181 -5.90 -2.81 6.11
CA ASN A 181 -7.24 -3.38 6.00
C ASN A 181 -8.05 -2.57 5.01
N ILE A 182 -8.42 -3.18 3.89
CA ILE A 182 -9.07 -2.46 2.78
C ILE A 182 -10.40 -1.82 3.18
N VAL A 183 -11.17 -2.44 4.07
CA VAL A 183 -12.47 -1.90 4.50
C VAL A 183 -12.26 -0.65 5.34
N LEU A 184 -11.36 -0.69 6.32
CA LEU A 184 -11.05 0.45 7.17
C LEU A 184 -10.38 1.58 6.37
N GLN A 185 -9.54 1.23 5.38
CA GLN A 185 -8.93 2.20 4.48
C GLN A 185 -10.00 2.96 3.69
N LEU A 186 -10.90 2.23 3.03
CA LEU A 186 -11.99 2.85 2.27
C LEU A 186 -12.91 3.68 3.16
N LEU A 187 -13.29 3.17 4.33
CA LEU A 187 -14.12 3.91 5.28
C LEU A 187 -13.48 5.25 5.69
N SER A 188 -12.17 5.26 5.98
CA SER A 188 -11.47 6.49 6.37
C SER A 188 -11.28 7.47 5.22
N GLU A 189 -11.06 7.00 4.00
CA GLU A 189 -10.75 7.85 2.84
C GLU A 189 -11.97 8.28 2.04
N VAL A 190 -12.92 7.35 1.77
CA VAL A 190 -14.09 7.63 0.92
C VAL A 190 -15.42 7.49 1.68
N GLY A 191 -15.36 7.25 2.96
CA GLY A 191 -16.52 7.15 3.85
C GLY A 191 -17.43 5.96 3.56
N LEU A 192 -18.58 5.95 4.22
CA LEU A 192 -19.57 4.89 4.06
C LEU A 192 -20.12 4.83 2.63
N VAL A 193 -20.43 5.98 2.05
CA VAL A 193 -21.01 6.05 0.68
C VAL A 193 -20.06 5.44 -0.34
N GLY A 194 -18.80 5.88 -0.37
CA GLY A 194 -17.79 5.36 -1.28
C GLY A 194 -17.50 3.87 -1.05
N THR A 195 -17.40 3.45 0.20
CA THR A 195 -17.16 2.04 0.57
C THR A 195 -18.30 1.14 0.09
N VAL A 196 -19.55 1.55 0.30
CA VAL A 196 -20.72 0.80 -0.16
C VAL A 196 -20.77 0.72 -1.68
N LEU A 197 -20.48 1.80 -2.39
CA LEU A 197 -20.42 1.78 -3.88
C LEU A 197 -19.36 0.81 -4.38
N VAL A 198 -18.16 0.80 -3.80
CA VAL A 198 -17.11 -0.17 -4.14
C VAL A 198 -17.59 -1.60 -3.86
N ALA A 199 -18.17 -1.85 -2.67
CA ALA A 199 -18.68 -3.17 -2.30
C ALA A 199 -19.79 -3.66 -3.26
N LEU A 200 -20.75 -2.80 -3.61
CA LEU A 200 -21.82 -3.12 -4.55
C LEU A 200 -21.28 -3.41 -5.95
N THR A 201 -20.30 -2.65 -6.43
CA THR A 201 -19.64 -2.90 -7.72
C THR A 201 -18.92 -4.25 -7.73
N MET A 202 -18.22 -4.60 -6.65
CA MET A 202 -17.58 -5.91 -6.51
C MET A 202 -18.61 -7.03 -6.45
N LEU A 203 -19.68 -6.88 -5.68
CA LEU A 203 -20.77 -7.85 -5.57
C LEU A 203 -21.45 -8.07 -6.92
N ALA A 204 -21.71 -7.00 -7.69
CA ALA A 204 -22.27 -7.10 -9.04
C ALA A 204 -21.35 -7.90 -10.00
N GLY A 205 -20.03 -7.69 -9.92
CA GLY A 205 -19.06 -8.48 -10.67
C GLY A 205 -19.02 -9.94 -10.25
N LEU A 206 -19.02 -10.22 -8.95
CA LEU A 206 -19.04 -11.57 -8.39
C LEU A 206 -20.36 -12.30 -8.68
N TRP A 207 -21.48 -11.58 -8.70
CA TRP A 207 -22.79 -12.13 -9.02
C TRP A 207 -22.82 -12.85 -10.36
N ARG A 208 -22.16 -12.27 -11.36
CA ARG A 208 -22.03 -12.89 -12.68
C ARG A 208 -21.33 -14.25 -12.65
N MET A 209 -20.38 -14.44 -11.74
CA MET A 209 -19.65 -15.70 -11.56
C MET A 209 -20.46 -16.73 -10.76
N LEU A 210 -21.37 -16.28 -9.89
CA LEU A 210 -22.11 -17.13 -8.96
C LEU A 210 -23.45 -17.63 -9.49
N VAL A 211 -24.14 -16.87 -10.35
CA VAL A 211 -25.55 -17.12 -10.72
C VAL A 211 -25.69 -17.80 -12.07
N ARG A 212 -24.66 -17.81 -12.92
CA ARG A 212 -24.71 -18.38 -14.27
C ARG A 212 -24.34 -19.87 -14.28
N PRO A 213 -24.66 -20.62 -15.37
CA PRO A 213 -24.27 -22.04 -15.47
C PRO A 213 -22.79 -22.17 -15.12
N TYR A 214 -22.48 -23.03 -14.16
CA TYR A 214 -21.20 -23.09 -13.47
C TYR A 214 -20.04 -23.44 -14.41
N HIS A 215 -19.41 -22.41 -14.96
CA HIS A 215 -18.26 -22.59 -15.82
C HIS A 215 -17.01 -22.82 -14.93
N PRO A 216 -16.16 -23.81 -15.24
CA PRO A 216 -14.97 -24.11 -14.44
C PRO A 216 -14.05 -22.90 -14.17
N ALA A 217 -13.92 -21.97 -15.13
CA ALA A 217 -13.16 -20.75 -14.98
C ALA A 217 -13.72 -19.82 -13.87
N SER A 218 -15.03 -19.84 -13.62
CA SER A 218 -15.61 -19.03 -12.54
C SER A 218 -15.10 -19.45 -11.16
N LEU A 219 -14.88 -20.76 -10.91
CA LEU A 219 -14.26 -21.21 -9.66
C LEU A 219 -12.82 -20.71 -9.53
N LEU A 220 -12.03 -20.76 -10.60
CA LEU A 220 -10.68 -20.20 -10.60
C LEU A 220 -10.70 -18.72 -10.25
N LEU A 221 -11.49 -17.93 -10.97
CA LEU A 221 -11.56 -16.47 -10.79
C LEU A 221 -12.05 -16.10 -9.38
N LEU A 222 -13.10 -16.77 -8.88
CA LEU A 222 -13.58 -16.59 -7.50
C LEU A 222 -12.51 -16.92 -6.46
N SER A 223 -11.76 -18.01 -6.67
CA SER A 223 -10.68 -18.41 -5.77
C SER A 223 -9.54 -17.38 -5.79
N MET A 224 -9.17 -16.87 -6.96
CA MET A 224 -8.12 -15.82 -7.09
C MET A 224 -8.58 -14.49 -6.49
N VAL A 225 -9.86 -14.11 -6.66
CA VAL A 225 -10.43 -12.93 -5.99
C VAL A 225 -10.42 -13.11 -4.47
N ALA A 226 -10.80 -14.30 -3.96
CA ALA A 226 -10.77 -14.58 -2.53
C ALA A 226 -9.35 -14.45 -1.95
N VAL A 227 -8.33 -14.97 -2.64
CA VAL A 227 -6.92 -14.79 -2.26
C VAL A 227 -6.57 -13.30 -2.16
N SER A 228 -6.95 -12.50 -3.16
CA SER A 228 -6.69 -11.07 -3.18
C SER A 228 -7.40 -10.32 -2.06
N MET A 229 -8.65 -10.68 -1.78
CA MET A 229 -9.41 -10.06 -0.70
C MET A 229 -8.87 -10.45 0.68
N CYS A 230 -8.50 -11.73 0.90
CA CYS A 230 -7.84 -12.15 2.13
C CYS A 230 -6.52 -11.40 2.35
N HIS A 231 -5.74 -11.17 1.29
CA HIS A 231 -4.53 -10.35 1.39
C HIS A 231 -4.86 -8.90 1.74
N SER A 232 -5.86 -8.32 1.10
CA SER A 232 -6.26 -6.92 1.30
C SER A 232 -6.87 -6.64 2.68
N MET A 233 -7.29 -7.67 3.43
CA MET A 233 -7.69 -7.54 4.83
C MET A 233 -6.51 -7.44 5.81
N LEU A 234 -5.30 -7.76 5.38
CA LEU A 234 -4.09 -7.81 6.22
C LEU A 234 -2.94 -6.94 5.71
N GLU A 235 -3.02 -6.51 4.46
CA GLU A 235 -2.04 -5.70 3.73
C GLU A 235 -2.78 -4.82 2.70
N TYR A 236 -2.05 -4.17 1.77
CA TYR A 236 -2.64 -3.29 0.75
C TYR A 236 -2.20 -3.66 -0.69
N PRO A 237 -2.34 -4.93 -1.14
CA PRO A 237 -1.85 -5.37 -2.44
C PRO A 237 -2.49 -4.61 -3.60
N LEU A 238 -3.76 -4.21 -3.50
CA LEU A 238 -4.48 -3.53 -4.57
C LEU A 238 -4.02 -2.08 -4.81
N TRP A 239 -3.13 -1.52 -3.98
CA TRP A 239 -2.42 -0.27 -4.25
C TRP A 239 -1.22 -0.45 -5.18
N TYR A 240 -0.85 -1.70 -5.50
CA TYR A 240 0.20 -1.99 -6.49
C TYR A 240 -0.43 -2.39 -7.81
N ILE A 241 -0.03 -1.71 -8.89
CA ILE A 241 -0.61 -1.92 -10.24
C ILE A 241 -0.51 -3.37 -10.71
N TYR A 242 0.55 -4.08 -10.35
CA TYR A 242 0.77 -5.47 -10.70
C TYR A 242 -0.16 -6.46 -9.96
N PHE A 243 -0.86 -6.04 -8.91
CA PHE A 243 -1.97 -6.79 -8.30
C PHE A 243 -3.33 -6.26 -8.75
N LEU A 244 -3.48 -4.94 -8.85
CA LEU A 244 -4.73 -4.31 -9.24
C LEU A 244 -5.14 -4.72 -10.67
N THR A 245 -4.19 -4.70 -11.62
CA THR A 245 -4.50 -5.04 -13.02
C THR A 245 -5.03 -6.48 -13.17
N PRO A 246 -4.35 -7.53 -12.68
CA PRO A 246 -4.91 -8.88 -12.71
C PRO A 246 -6.23 -9.00 -11.95
N PHE A 247 -6.37 -8.31 -10.81
CA PHE A 247 -7.62 -8.32 -10.05
C PHE A 247 -8.81 -7.79 -10.84
N VAL A 248 -8.66 -6.67 -11.54
CA VAL A 248 -9.71 -6.10 -12.41
C VAL A 248 -9.98 -7.03 -13.60
N LEU A 249 -8.94 -7.61 -14.21
CA LEU A 249 -9.08 -8.56 -15.31
C LEU A 249 -9.88 -9.81 -14.91
N MET A 250 -9.82 -10.27 -13.66
CA MET A 250 -10.62 -11.39 -13.19
C MET A 250 -12.13 -11.15 -13.36
N PHE A 251 -12.58 -9.92 -13.13
CA PHE A 251 -13.99 -9.54 -13.36
C PHE A 251 -14.32 -9.39 -14.85
N ALA A 252 -13.40 -8.84 -15.64
CA ALA A 252 -13.58 -8.69 -17.08
C ALA A 252 -13.61 -10.04 -17.81
N LEU A 253 -12.83 -11.02 -17.36
CA LEU A 253 -12.75 -12.38 -17.91
C LEU A 253 -13.85 -13.32 -17.39
N ALA A 254 -14.74 -12.82 -16.50
CA ALA A 254 -15.87 -13.64 -16.02
C ALA A 254 -16.71 -14.15 -17.19
N PRO A 255 -17.01 -15.48 -17.25
CA PRO A 255 -17.76 -16.06 -18.36
C PRO A 255 -19.10 -15.35 -18.57
N ALA A 256 -19.37 -14.92 -19.80
CA ALA A 256 -20.64 -14.33 -20.21
C ALA A 256 -21.57 -15.39 -20.85
N ARG A 257 -22.89 -15.23 -20.74
CA ARG A 257 -23.82 -16.01 -21.52
C ARG A 257 -23.76 -15.59 -23.00
N TYR A 258 -23.66 -16.53 -23.90
CA TYR A 258 -23.76 -16.26 -25.33
C TYR A 258 -25.14 -15.69 -25.74
N GLU A 259 -26.19 -16.03 -24.98
CA GLU A 259 -27.57 -15.60 -25.22
C GLU A 259 -27.86 -14.14 -24.86
N ASP A 260 -26.98 -13.47 -24.11
CA ASP A 260 -27.16 -12.06 -23.73
C ASP A 260 -26.52 -11.09 -24.74
N VAL A 261 -25.96 -11.56 -25.83
CA VAL A 261 -25.48 -10.71 -26.91
C VAL A 261 -26.71 -10.28 -27.73
N SER A 262 -27.21 -9.06 -27.47
CA SER A 262 -28.23 -8.47 -28.33
C SER A 262 -27.71 -8.43 -29.76
N ASP A 263 -28.47 -8.92 -30.72
CA ASP A 263 -28.16 -8.83 -32.14
C ASP A 263 -28.20 -7.40 -32.71
N ASP A 264 -28.32 -6.41 -31.84
CA ASP A 264 -28.26 -5.00 -32.21
C ASP A 264 -26.83 -4.59 -32.55
N LEU A 265 -26.52 -4.75 -33.82
CA LEU A 265 -25.21 -4.44 -34.41
C LEU A 265 -24.84 -2.96 -34.22
N ALA A 266 -25.82 -2.06 -34.19
CA ALA A 266 -25.57 -0.63 -34.04
C ALA A 266 -25.11 -0.30 -32.61
N TRP A 267 -25.77 -0.87 -31.58
CA TRP A 267 -25.37 -0.71 -30.20
C TRP A 267 -23.98 -1.30 -29.91
N MET A 268 -23.69 -2.50 -30.46
CA MET A 268 -22.37 -3.13 -30.34
C MET A 268 -21.27 -2.29 -30.99
N ARG A 269 -21.52 -1.72 -32.17
CA ARG A 269 -20.58 -0.81 -32.83
C ARG A 269 -20.36 0.46 -32.00
N GLY A 270 -21.42 1.11 -31.52
CA GLY A 270 -21.33 2.30 -30.67
C GLY A 270 -20.51 2.04 -29.41
N ARG A 271 -20.78 0.94 -28.71
CA ARG A 271 -20.01 0.52 -27.53
C ARG A 271 -18.52 0.28 -27.84
N ASN A 272 -18.22 -0.39 -28.95
CA ASN A 272 -16.83 -0.69 -29.33
C ASN A 272 -16.07 0.59 -29.71
N TRP A 273 -16.72 1.53 -30.40
CA TRP A 273 -16.14 2.85 -30.68
C TRP A 273 -15.90 3.66 -29.41
N ALA A 274 -16.87 3.69 -28.49
CA ALA A 274 -16.70 4.36 -27.19
C ALA A 274 -15.57 3.76 -26.36
N SER A 275 -15.48 2.43 -26.33
CA SER A 275 -14.38 1.71 -25.64
C SER A 275 -13.04 1.98 -26.31
N GLY A 276 -12.99 2.00 -27.63
CA GLY A 276 -11.77 2.34 -28.40
C GLY A 276 -11.30 3.76 -28.12
N LEU A 277 -12.21 4.74 -28.14
CA LEU A 277 -11.90 6.13 -27.82
C LEU A 277 -11.42 6.27 -26.37
N ALA A 278 -12.12 5.66 -25.42
CA ALA A 278 -11.70 5.67 -24.02
C ALA A 278 -10.29 5.07 -23.84
N THR A 279 -10.00 3.96 -24.51
CA THR A 279 -8.66 3.33 -24.49
C THR A 279 -7.60 4.27 -25.06
N LEU A 280 -7.87 4.94 -26.18
CA LEU A 280 -6.93 5.90 -26.78
C LEU A 280 -6.69 7.10 -25.86
N LEU A 281 -7.72 7.62 -25.19
CA LEU A 281 -7.59 8.71 -24.21
C LEU A 281 -6.74 8.27 -23.00
N ILE A 282 -6.96 7.06 -22.50
CA ILE A 282 -6.16 6.50 -21.40
C ILE A 282 -4.69 6.34 -21.83
N ILE A 283 -4.43 5.77 -23.00
CA ILE A 283 -3.07 5.62 -23.53
C ILE A 283 -2.40 6.98 -23.70
N GLY A 284 -3.10 7.94 -24.29
CA GLY A 284 -2.60 9.32 -24.46
C GLY A 284 -2.27 9.98 -23.12
N GLY A 285 -3.15 9.83 -22.13
CA GLY A 285 -2.92 10.32 -20.76
C GLY A 285 -1.71 9.66 -20.09
N LEU A 286 -1.54 8.34 -20.23
CA LEU A 286 -0.40 7.60 -19.69
C LEU A 286 0.92 8.03 -20.36
N LEU A 287 0.92 8.22 -21.68
CA LEU A 287 2.11 8.70 -22.42
C LEU A 287 2.48 10.13 -21.98
N HIS A 288 1.50 11.02 -21.87
CA HIS A 288 1.69 12.38 -21.36
C HIS A 288 2.24 12.37 -19.93
N MET A 289 1.66 11.56 -19.05
CA MET A 289 2.14 11.41 -17.68
C MET A 289 3.57 10.86 -17.62
N GLY A 290 3.90 9.87 -18.47
CA GLY A 290 5.26 9.32 -18.59
C GLY A 290 6.27 10.38 -19.01
N TRP A 291 5.91 11.22 -19.97
CA TRP A 291 6.76 12.34 -20.40
C TRP A 291 6.97 13.35 -19.27
N THR A 292 5.88 13.82 -18.66
CA THR A 292 5.94 14.75 -17.53
C THR A 292 6.73 14.17 -16.35
N TYR A 293 6.67 12.84 -16.13
CA TYR A 293 7.47 12.17 -15.11
C TYR A 293 8.98 12.24 -15.40
N THR A 294 9.39 12.15 -16.65
CA THR A 294 10.83 12.32 -16.99
C THR A 294 11.32 13.73 -16.68
N ASP A 295 10.51 14.75 -16.98
CA ASP A 295 10.80 16.13 -16.62
C ASP A 295 10.84 16.34 -15.11
N LEU A 296 9.88 15.76 -14.38
CA LEU A 296 9.86 15.79 -12.91
C LEU A 296 11.16 15.21 -12.34
N VAL A 297 11.62 14.06 -12.84
CA VAL A 297 12.86 13.42 -12.38
C VAL A 297 14.07 14.32 -12.66
N ASP A 298 14.16 14.93 -13.83
CA ASP A 298 15.26 15.83 -14.16
C ASP A 298 15.25 17.09 -13.28
N TYR A 299 14.11 17.74 -13.15
CA TYR A 299 13.96 18.97 -12.34
C TYR A 299 14.17 18.72 -10.84
N SER A 300 13.88 17.50 -10.36
CA SER A 300 14.08 17.12 -8.95
C SER A 300 15.56 16.94 -8.58
N ARG A 301 16.44 16.72 -9.54
CA ARG A 301 17.88 16.56 -9.31
C ARG A 301 18.53 17.91 -9.03
N ILE A 302 19.33 17.97 -7.95
CA ILE A 302 20.13 19.14 -7.59
C ILE A 302 21.61 18.78 -7.76
N PRO A 303 22.25 19.15 -8.88
CA PRO A 303 23.67 18.93 -9.11
C PRO A 303 24.51 19.76 -8.14
N LYS A 304 25.72 19.30 -7.80
CA LYS A 304 26.65 20.03 -6.94
C LYS A 304 27.02 21.42 -7.49
N ASN A 305 27.08 21.58 -8.80
CA ASN A 305 27.46 22.81 -9.49
C ASN A 305 26.28 23.39 -10.27
N GLU A 306 25.12 23.48 -9.68
CA GLU A 306 23.92 24.03 -10.33
C GLU A 306 24.04 25.56 -10.43
N SER A 307 23.95 26.09 -11.67
CA SER A 307 23.91 27.55 -11.87
C SER A 307 22.57 28.12 -11.42
N THR A 308 22.55 29.40 -11.05
CA THR A 308 21.32 30.12 -10.64
C THR A 308 20.25 30.05 -11.74
N GLU A 309 20.65 30.15 -13.02
CA GLU A 309 19.75 30.05 -14.16
C GLU A 309 19.14 28.65 -14.29
N MET A 310 19.96 27.60 -14.13
CA MET A 310 19.50 26.21 -14.14
C MET A 310 18.54 25.94 -12.98
N ALA A 311 18.86 26.40 -11.77
CA ALA A 311 17.98 26.30 -10.61
C ALA A 311 16.64 26.99 -10.87
N GLY A 312 16.65 28.20 -11.45
CA GLY A 312 15.44 28.94 -11.82
C GLY A 312 14.56 28.20 -12.82
N ARG A 313 15.15 27.64 -13.88
CA ARG A 313 14.41 26.80 -14.86
C ARG A 313 13.76 25.59 -14.21
N LYS A 314 14.48 24.86 -13.37
CA LYS A 314 13.98 23.67 -12.68
C LYS A 314 12.86 24.01 -11.69
N ILE A 315 13.01 25.09 -10.93
CA ILE A 315 11.95 25.58 -10.03
C ILE A 315 10.68 25.91 -10.81
N ASN A 316 10.81 26.64 -11.94
CA ASN A 316 9.65 26.98 -12.76
C ASN A 316 9.02 25.72 -13.38
N GLY A 317 9.82 24.76 -13.84
CA GLY A 317 9.34 23.47 -14.34
C GLY A 317 8.58 22.66 -13.26
N LEU A 318 9.12 22.57 -12.05
CA LEU A 318 8.44 21.89 -10.93
C LEU A 318 7.13 22.59 -10.56
N ARG A 319 7.10 23.93 -10.52
CA ARG A 319 5.88 24.68 -10.27
C ARG A 319 4.82 24.44 -11.35
N HIS A 320 5.24 24.41 -12.61
CA HIS A 320 4.33 24.10 -13.72
C HIS A 320 3.74 22.69 -13.57
N ILE A 321 4.56 21.67 -13.23
CA ILE A 321 4.09 20.30 -12.99
C ILE A 321 3.11 20.26 -11.82
N SER A 322 3.40 20.96 -10.71
CA SER A 322 2.50 21.05 -9.55
C SER A 322 1.13 21.62 -9.92
N GLU A 323 1.10 22.63 -10.79
CA GLU A 323 -0.14 23.32 -11.18
C GLU A 323 -0.95 22.58 -12.25
N THR A 324 -0.28 21.84 -13.15
CA THR A 324 -0.92 21.26 -14.35
C THR A 324 -1.08 19.75 -14.32
N SER A 325 -0.39 19.05 -13.42
CA SER A 325 -0.35 17.59 -13.41
C SER A 325 -0.73 17.03 -12.04
N PRO A 326 -2.03 16.93 -11.70
CA PRO A 326 -2.50 16.55 -10.36
C PRO A 326 -1.91 15.23 -9.84
N MET A 327 -1.64 14.26 -10.72
CA MET A 327 -1.05 12.97 -10.37
C MET A 327 0.43 13.06 -9.94
N LEU A 328 1.13 14.12 -10.35
CA LEU A 328 2.55 14.35 -10.07
C LEU A 328 2.80 15.56 -9.16
N ALA A 329 1.76 16.34 -8.87
CA ALA A 329 1.82 17.59 -8.10
C ALA A 329 2.52 17.38 -6.75
N TYR A 330 2.11 16.37 -5.99
CA TYR A 330 2.73 16.01 -4.72
C TYR A 330 4.26 15.84 -4.80
N TYR A 331 4.76 15.13 -5.82
CA TYR A 331 6.20 14.91 -5.98
C TYR A 331 6.94 16.16 -6.46
N ALA A 332 6.27 17.00 -7.23
CA ALA A 332 6.82 18.30 -7.63
C ALA A 332 6.95 19.24 -6.42
N ASP A 333 5.92 19.33 -5.57
CA ASP A 333 5.93 20.12 -4.34
C ASP A 333 6.97 19.61 -3.35
N LEU A 334 7.06 18.29 -3.16
CA LEU A 334 8.10 17.67 -2.34
C LEU A 334 9.51 17.98 -2.85
N SER A 335 9.69 18.10 -4.18
CA SER A 335 10.97 18.48 -4.78
C SER A 335 11.27 19.96 -4.63
N LEU A 336 10.24 20.82 -4.71
CA LEU A 336 10.34 22.25 -4.44
C LEU A 336 10.78 22.55 -3.01
N THR A 337 10.29 21.79 -2.02
CA THR A 337 10.69 21.97 -0.60
C THR A 337 12.20 21.80 -0.37
N ARG A 338 12.92 21.11 -1.27
CA ARG A 338 14.37 20.96 -1.21
C ARG A 338 15.15 22.17 -1.77
N ARG A 339 14.45 23.11 -2.44
CA ARG A 339 15.02 24.26 -3.14
C ARG A 339 14.77 25.59 -2.44
N ALA A 340 14.14 25.55 -1.29
CA ALA A 340 13.88 26.71 -0.46
C ALA A 340 13.92 26.32 1.02
N GLU A 341 14.36 27.29 1.82
CA GLU A 341 14.51 27.09 3.26
C GLU A 341 13.69 28.16 4.01
N PRO A 342 12.93 27.79 5.06
CA PRO A 342 12.24 28.77 5.91
C PRO A 342 13.19 29.72 6.63
N THR A 343 14.48 29.36 6.69
CA THR A 343 15.57 30.15 7.32
C THR A 343 16.17 31.18 6.38
N ASP A 344 15.80 31.20 5.09
CA ASP A 344 16.24 32.23 4.16
C ASP A 344 15.81 33.64 4.62
N MET A 345 16.64 34.63 4.37
CA MET A 345 16.32 36.03 4.72
C MET A 345 15.02 36.51 4.10
N GLN A 346 14.81 36.17 2.82
CA GLN A 346 13.57 36.42 2.10
C GLN A 346 12.87 35.11 1.77
N VAL A 347 11.67 34.93 2.28
CA VAL A 347 10.84 33.78 1.97
C VAL A 347 10.32 33.92 0.53
N LYS A 348 10.57 32.91 -0.30
CA LYS A 348 10.03 32.84 -1.66
C LYS A 348 8.54 32.51 -1.59
N PRO A 349 7.66 33.26 -2.30
CA PRO A 349 6.19 33.07 -2.19
C PRO A 349 5.72 31.63 -2.50
N TRP A 350 6.40 30.93 -3.39
CA TRP A 350 6.06 29.56 -3.77
C TRP A 350 6.53 28.51 -2.73
N ALA A 351 7.50 28.85 -1.88
CA ALA A 351 8.15 27.87 -1.00
C ALA A 351 7.23 27.39 0.13
N GLU A 352 6.50 28.30 0.73
CA GLU A 352 5.49 27.97 1.74
C GLU A 352 4.36 27.12 1.15
N LYS A 353 3.83 27.56 -0.02
CA LYS A 353 2.79 26.80 -0.72
C LYS A 353 3.25 25.37 -1.01
N ALA A 354 4.46 25.20 -1.55
CA ALA A 354 5.03 23.89 -1.83
C ALA A 354 5.19 23.03 -0.55
N ALA A 355 5.59 23.64 0.56
CA ALA A 355 5.69 22.94 1.84
C ALA A 355 4.33 22.43 2.33
N ILE A 356 3.27 23.23 2.22
CA ILE A 356 1.90 22.85 2.59
C ILE A 356 1.35 21.79 1.64
N ASP A 357 1.46 21.98 0.34
CA ASP A 357 0.93 21.08 -0.68
C ASP A 357 1.65 19.71 -0.67
N SER A 358 2.93 19.68 -0.26
CA SER A 358 3.69 18.43 -0.05
C SER A 358 3.16 17.56 1.10
N LEU A 359 2.20 18.04 1.90
CA LEU A 359 1.54 17.25 2.95
C LEU A 359 0.39 16.39 2.41
N SER A 360 -0.06 16.61 1.19
CA SER A 360 -1.30 16.04 0.63
C SER A 360 -1.36 14.50 0.65
N TYR A 361 -0.19 13.83 0.64
CA TYR A 361 -0.12 12.38 0.77
C TYR A 361 0.40 11.96 2.15
N ARG A 362 1.58 12.45 2.54
CA ARG A 362 2.24 12.03 3.77
C ARG A 362 3.22 13.11 4.25
N PRO A 363 3.11 13.58 5.49
CA PRO A 363 4.14 14.42 6.08
C PRO A 363 5.48 13.66 6.19
N TYR A 364 6.46 14.02 5.39
CA TYR A 364 7.84 13.50 5.49
C TYR A 364 8.67 14.32 6.46
N SER A 365 9.92 13.91 6.69
CA SER A 365 10.87 14.60 7.58
C SER A 365 11.14 16.06 7.20
N ASN A 366 10.86 16.47 5.95
CA ASN A 366 10.94 17.86 5.50
C ASN A 366 9.73 18.71 5.93
N ALA A 367 8.65 18.11 6.44
CA ALA A 367 7.46 18.85 6.90
C ALA A 367 7.74 19.76 8.12
N TYR A 368 8.93 19.68 8.73
CA TYR A 368 9.41 20.70 9.68
C TYR A 368 9.37 22.11 9.07
N GLN A 369 9.50 22.23 7.77
CA GLN A 369 9.41 23.52 7.06
C GLN A 369 8.07 24.19 7.29
N VAL A 370 6.98 23.43 7.31
CA VAL A 370 5.64 23.96 7.62
C VAL A 370 5.62 24.58 9.02
N ALA A 371 6.19 23.88 10.01
CA ALA A 371 6.32 24.41 11.35
C ALA A 371 7.03 25.78 11.38
N LEU A 372 8.12 25.90 10.62
CA LEU A 372 8.93 27.12 10.60
C LEU A 372 8.25 28.26 9.82
N TYR A 373 7.56 27.97 8.70
CA TYR A 373 6.78 28.98 7.96
C TYR A 373 5.65 29.53 8.84
N LEU A 374 4.88 28.67 9.49
CA LEU A 374 3.81 29.07 10.41
C LEU A 374 4.35 29.94 11.55
N TYR A 375 5.47 29.51 12.16
CA TYR A 375 6.10 30.25 13.25
C TYR A 375 6.57 31.64 12.79
N ARG A 376 7.11 31.75 11.57
CA ARG A 376 7.56 33.01 10.96
C ARG A 376 6.41 33.96 10.64
N GLN A 377 5.21 33.44 10.35
CA GLN A 377 3.99 34.20 10.15
C GLN A 377 3.35 34.71 11.46
N GLY A 378 3.94 34.41 12.60
CA GLY A 378 3.38 34.76 13.91
C GLY A 378 2.41 33.70 14.49
N LYS A 379 2.10 32.61 13.77
CA LYS A 379 1.30 31.48 14.24
C LYS A 379 2.15 30.54 15.12
N LYS A 380 2.65 31.10 16.22
CA LYS A 380 3.68 30.46 17.03
C LYS A 380 3.24 29.15 17.67
N GLU A 381 2.02 29.08 18.17
CA GLU A 381 1.47 27.87 18.80
C GLU A 381 1.30 26.74 17.79
N GLU A 382 0.76 27.04 16.62
CA GLU A 382 0.58 26.07 15.55
C GLU A 382 1.93 25.56 15.02
N GLY A 383 2.89 26.47 14.80
CA GLY A 383 4.24 26.10 14.42
C GLY A 383 4.95 25.22 15.47
N ALA A 384 4.78 25.52 16.77
CA ALA A 384 5.31 24.69 17.83
C ALA A 384 4.67 23.30 17.89
N LYS A 385 3.34 23.21 17.70
CA LYS A 385 2.60 21.95 17.60
C LYS A 385 3.11 21.09 16.43
N TRP A 386 3.30 21.67 15.26
CA TRP A 386 3.90 20.99 14.12
C TRP A 386 5.32 20.49 14.40
N MET A 387 6.16 21.32 15.00
CA MET A 387 7.53 20.92 15.35
C MET A 387 7.54 19.74 16.34
N GLN A 388 6.66 19.73 17.33
CA GLN A 388 6.53 18.63 18.28
C GLN A 388 6.08 17.33 17.58
N ALA A 389 5.14 17.42 16.65
CA ALA A 389 4.72 16.25 15.85
C ALA A 389 5.88 15.71 14.99
N MET A 390 6.69 16.60 14.41
CA MET A 390 7.89 16.20 13.65
C MET A 390 8.94 15.50 14.52
N GLN A 391 9.15 15.95 15.76
CA GLN A 391 10.03 15.29 16.72
C GLN A 391 9.53 13.89 17.08
N TYR A 392 8.23 13.73 17.22
CA TYR A 392 7.61 12.45 17.51
C TYR A 392 7.80 11.43 16.38
N TYR A 393 7.53 11.83 15.11
CA TYR A 393 7.65 10.91 13.96
C TYR A 393 9.07 10.72 13.45
N TYR A 394 9.92 11.73 13.62
CA TYR A 394 11.28 11.73 13.07
C TYR A 394 12.33 12.08 14.14
N PRO A 395 12.37 11.32 15.25
CA PRO A 395 13.27 11.63 16.35
C PRO A 395 14.75 11.63 15.94
N TYR A 396 15.14 10.81 14.97
CA TYR A 396 16.50 10.78 14.42
C TYR A 396 16.90 12.06 13.66
N MET A 397 15.92 12.90 13.33
CA MET A 397 16.16 14.19 12.66
C MET A 397 16.27 15.36 13.65
N MET A 398 16.09 15.16 14.96
CA MET A 398 16.06 16.25 15.93
C MET A 398 17.36 17.05 15.95
N SER A 399 18.54 16.44 15.79
CA SER A 399 19.79 17.16 15.68
C SER A 399 19.85 18.05 14.43
N PHE A 400 19.32 17.58 13.30
CA PHE A 400 19.19 18.37 12.07
C PHE A 400 18.22 19.54 12.27
N TYR A 401 17.06 19.29 12.89
CA TYR A 401 16.08 20.35 13.18
C TYR A 401 16.68 21.40 14.13
N ALA A 402 17.44 20.99 15.14
CA ALA A 402 18.12 21.91 16.03
C ALA A 402 19.08 22.83 15.26
N GLY A 403 19.81 22.31 14.27
CA GLY A 403 20.66 23.13 13.40
C GLY A 403 19.85 24.18 12.62
N LYS A 404 18.70 23.79 12.08
CA LYS A 404 17.81 24.73 11.40
C LYS A 404 17.24 25.79 12.33
N LEU A 405 16.88 25.45 13.57
CA LEU A 405 16.40 26.42 14.57
C LEU A 405 17.48 27.41 14.98
N ARG A 406 18.75 26.98 15.08
CA ARG A 406 19.88 27.86 15.41
C ARG A 406 20.22 28.85 14.29
N SER A 407 19.97 28.51 13.05
CA SER A 407 20.36 29.32 11.90
C SER A 407 19.58 30.63 11.76
N HIS A 408 18.46 30.82 12.48
CA HIS A 408 17.66 32.02 12.41
C HIS A 408 17.09 32.43 13.77
N PRO A 409 17.30 33.71 14.25
CA PRO A 409 16.89 34.16 15.58
C PRO A 409 15.43 33.97 15.95
N VAL A 410 14.51 34.07 14.95
CA VAL A 410 13.07 33.92 15.15
C VAL A 410 12.70 32.54 15.71
N PHE A 411 13.49 31.50 15.43
CA PHE A 411 13.21 30.14 15.85
C PHE A 411 13.86 29.74 17.20
N GLN A 412 14.69 30.58 17.77
CA GLN A 412 15.39 30.32 19.04
C GLN A 412 14.46 29.86 20.18
N PRO A 413 13.22 30.38 20.31
CA PRO A 413 12.31 29.92 21.37
C PRO A 413 11.88 28.45 21.27
N LEU A 414 11.96 27.81 20.08
CA LEU A 414 11.65 26.38 19.89
C LEU A 414 12.80 25.45 20.30
N LEU A 415 14.02 25.98 20.38
CA LEU A 415 15.24 25.19 20.57
C LEU A 415 15.34 24.50 21.95
N PRO A 416 15.01 25.12 23.10
CA PRO A 416 15.16 24.49 24.39
C PRO A 416 14.34 23.20 24.52
N LYS A 417 13.10 23.22 24.10
CA LYS A 417 12.22 22.04 24.13
C LYS A 417 12.75 20.94 23.22
N LEU A 418 13.12 21.27 21.99
CA LEU A 418 13.68 20.29 21.04
C LEU A 418 14.94 19.62 21.57
N LEU A 419 15.83 20.38 22.22
CA LEU A 419 17.07 19.84 22.80
C LEU A 419 16.77 18.94 24.01
N ALA A 420 15.78 19.27 24.84
CA ALA A 420 15.33 18.42 25.93
C ALA A 420 14.80 17.09 25.41
N ASP A 421 13.83 17.12 24.48
CA ASP A 421 13.24 15.94 23.86
C ASP A 421 14.29 15.07 23.13
N CYS A 422 15.30 15.71 22.52
CA CYS A 422 16.42 15.01 21.88
C CYS A 422 17.31 14.28 22.89
N LYS A 423 17.62 14.89 24.01
CA LYS A 423 18.42 14.26 25.09
C LYS A 423 17.70 13.06 25.68
N ASP A 424 16.42 13.21 25.93
CA ASP A 424 15.57 12.11 26.43
C ASP A 424 15.55 10.93 25.44
N PHE A 425 15.46 11.21 24.14
CA PHE A 425 15.50 10.20 23.09
C PHE A 425 16.86 9.49 23.03
N VAL A 426 17.97 10.21 23.06
CA VAL A 426 19.33 9.65 22.99
C VAL A 426 19.64 8.79 24.22
N ASN A 427 19.18 9.21 25.40
CA ASN A 427 19.42 8.51 26.67
C ASN A 427 18.51 7.29 26.88
N ALA A 428 17.52 7.06 26.00
CA ALA A 428 16.63 5.93 26.13
C ALA A 428 17.37 4.60 25.86
N PRO A 429 17.22 3.56 26.70
CA PRO A 429 18.05 2.34 26.67
C PRO A 429 18.02 1.52 25.37
N LYS A 430 17.14 1.84 24.45
CA LYS A 430 16.93 1.09 23.20
C LYS A 430 17.53 1.76 21.95
N HIS A 431 18.23 2.88 22.10
CA HIS A 431 18.71 3.69 20.97
C HIS A 431 20.24 3.73 20.84
N GLU A 432 20.90 2.59 20.84
CA GLU A 432 22.36 2.44 20.65
C GLU A 432 22.91 3.13 19.38
N LYS A 433 22.06 3.46 18.41
CA LYS A 433 22.43 4.12 17.15
C LYS A 433 21.98 5.58 17.05
N ALA A 434 21.41 6.16 18.10
CA ALA A 434 21.02 7.55 18.08
C ALA A 434 22.26 8.43 18.04
N LYS A 435 22.30 9.36 17.08
CA LYS A 435 23.35 10.38 17.01
C LYS A 435 23.20 11.34 18.21
N SER A 436 24.33 11.85 18.68
CA SER A 436 24.34 12.91 19.71
C SER A 436 23.42 14.07 19.33
N CYS A 437 22.77 14.67 20.34
CA CYS A 437 21.99 15.90 20.16
C CYS A 437 22.91 17.13 19.99
N ASP A 438 24.19 16.94 20.14
CA ASP A 438 25.19 17.98 19.88
C ASP A 438 25.26 18.13 18.36
N VAL A 439 24.73 19.24 17.90
CA VAL A 439 24.73 19.58 16.47
C VAL A 439 26.17 19.72 16.03
N VAL A 440 26.51 18.97 14.99
CA VAL A 440 27.72 19.26 14.21
C VAL A 440 27.68 20.73 13.84
N GLN A 441 28.67 21.47 14.33
CA GLN A 441 28.92 22.88 14.04
C GLN A 441 29.05 23.08 12.52
#